data_022ea89263c354d999476d0b5319ba80
#
_entry.id   022ea89263c354d999476d0b5319ba80
#
_cell.length_a   1.000
_cell.length_b   1.000
_cell.length_c   1.000
_cell.angle_alpha   90.00
_cell.angle_beta   90.00
_cell.angle_gamma   90.00
#
_symmetry.space_group_name_H-M   'P 1'
#
loop_
_entity.id
_entity.type
_entity.pdbx_description
1 polymer ?
#
loop_
_entity_poly.entity_id
_entity_poly.type
_entity_poly.pdbx_seq_one_letter_code
_entity_poly.pdbx_strand_id
1 'polypeptide(L)'
;MKXCWSCKGPVGLSALFCSTCSAVQGPAXVTHFQRLGVEYSFDVDVQALDQLYFDLQRQLHPDRFASCTSKEKALSQQQATALNDAYEILKDPLRRADYMVHVQGIDVLPEGCNLVHDQSILIEAMEMRERLESVEAVADLNVIAKQSKAAIEKVIAQLSTVFKDGDVEAACKLTTRLKYLHKMMGEVRHVRARLMS
;
A
#
# COMPACT_ATOMS: atom_id res chain seq x y z
N MET A 1 20.24 10.45 11.17
CA MET A 1 20.09 11.93 11.26
C MET A 1 20.71 12.55 10.03
N LYS A 2 20.22 13.71 9.63
CA LYS A 2 20.76 14.48 8.51
C LYS A 2 20.96 15.94 8.95
N UNK A 3 21.42 16.73 8.27
CA UNK A 3 21.60 17.98 8.57
C UNK A 3 20.61 18.78 7.96
N CYS A 4 20.25 19.80 8.57
CA CYS A 4 19.29 20.76 8.05
C CYS A 4 19.88 21.59 6.92
N TRP A 5 19.18 21.71 5.84
CA TRP A 5 19.68 22.50 4.68
C TRP A 5 19.87 23.98 5.02
N SER A 6 19.10 24.49 5.98
CA SER A 6 19.11 25.92 6.35
C SER A 6 20.15 26.22 7.45
N CYS A 7 19.99 25.66 8.65
CA CYS A 7 20.83 26.01 9.80
C CYS A 7 21.96 25.00 10.07
N LYS A 8 22.02 23.89 9.33
CA LYS A 8 23.03 22.82 9.48
C LYS A 8 22.91 22.03 10.78
N GLY A 9 21.93 22.33 11.63
CA GLY A 9 21.66 21.57 12.84
C GLY A 9 21.13 20.16 12.54
N PRO A 10 21.15 19.27 13.53
CA PRO A 10 20.71 17.88 13.33
C PRO A 10 19.19 17.78 13.15
N VAL A 11 18.74 16.94 12.22
CA VAL A 11 17.33 16.71 11.92
C VAL A 11 17.07 15.21 11.76
N GLY A 12 15.97 14.74 12.31
CA GLY A 12 15.52 13.36 12.12
C GLY A 12 15.24 13.08 10.64
N LEU A 13 15.48 11.84 10.21
CA LEU A 13 15.29 11.47 8.79
C LEU A 13 13.85 11.67 8.33
N SER A 14 12.88 11.33 9.18
CA SER A 14 11.44 11.46 8.86
C SER A 14 10.84 12.81 9.25
N ALA A 15 11.63 13.71 9.87
CA ALA A 15 11.11 14.99 10.36
C ALA A 15 10.70 15.90 9.19
N LEU A 16 9.50 16.47 9.27
CA LEU A 16 9.02 17.44 8.29
C LEU A 16 9.72 18.79 8.44
N PHE A 17 10.09 19.16 9.66
CA PHE A 17 10.66 20.47 9.99
C PHE A 17 11.90 20.30 10.86
N CYS A 18 12.80 21.23 10.75
CA CYS A 18 13.96 21.31 11.64
C CYS A 18 13.53 21.80 13.02
N SER A 19 13.91 21.08 14.07
CA SER A 19 13.57 21.47 15.45
C SER A 19 14.28 22.75 15.90
N THR A 20 15.41 23.10 15.24
CA THR A 20 16.22 24.28 15.61
C THR A 20 15.70 25.55 14.94
N CYS A 21 15.43 25.51 13.62
CA CYS A 21 15.11 26.72 12.85
C CYS A 21 13.74 26.66 12.15
N SER A 22 13.00 25.59 12.36
CA SER A 22 11.65 25.37 11.81
C SER A 22 11.58 25.30 10.27
N ALA A 23 12.71 25.30 9.57
CA ALA A 23 12.71 25.18 8.11
C ALA A 23 12.18 23.79 7.69
N VAL A 24 11.27 23.80 6.70
CA VAL A 24 10.73 22.56 6.14
C VAL A 24 11.86 21.75 5.52
N GLN A 25 11.82 20.42 5.70
CA GLN A 25 12.87 19.53 5.21
C GLN A 25 12.36 18.72 4.02
N GLY A 26 13.25 18.38 3.12
CA GLY A 26 12.94 17.49 2.01
C GLY A 26 12.77 16.06 2.48
N PRO A 27 12.02 15.23 1.72
CA PRO A 27 11.86 13.82 2.07
C PRO A 27 13.17 13.06 2.02
N ALA A 28 13.30 12.10 2.90
CA ALA A 28 14.49 11.27 2.99
C ALA A 28 14.12 9.82 2.65
N UNK A 29 14.83 8.95 2.55
CA UNK A 29 14.69 7.71 2.30
C UNK A 29 14.39 7.01 3.46
N VAL A 30 13.40 6.95 3.80
CA VAL A 30 12.82 6.19 4.92
C VAL A 30 11.67 5.33 4.40
N THR A 31 11.31 4.30 5.17
CA THR A 31 10.16 3.46 4.80
C THR A 31 8.88 4.28 4.88
N HIS A 32 7.84 3.82 4.20
CA HIS A 32 6.51 4.44 4.29
C HIS A 32 6.00 4.45 5.73
N PHE A 33 6.30 3.39 6.50
CA PHE A 33 5.94 3.30 7.91
C PHE A 33 6.61 4.40 8.73
N GLN A 34 7.93 4.56 8.55
CA GLN A 34 8.70 5.61 9.24
C GLN A 34 8.21 7.01 8.85
N ARG A 35 7.86 7.18 7.57
CA ARG A 35 7.38 8.48 7.05
C ARG A 35 6.09 8.91 7.73
N LEU A 36 5.19 7.97 7.96
CA LEU A 36 3.90 8.25 8.61
C LEU A 36 3.95 8.09 10.14
N GLY A 37 5.09 7.64 10.67
CA GLY A 37 5.26 7.50 12.11
C GLY A 37 4.49 6.33 12.71
N VAL A 38 4.29 5.25 11.93
CA VAL A 38 3.60 4.05 12.40
C VAL A 38 4.57 2.88 12.49
N GLU A 39 4.21 1.89 13.30
CA GLU A 39 4.99 0.67 13.47
C GLU A 39 5.05 -0.11 12.15
N TYR A 40 6.20 -0.72 11.87
CA TYR A 40 6.37 -1.59 10.70
C TYR A 40 5.59 -2.89 10.96
N SER A 41 4.43 -3.01 10.34
CA SER A 41 3.54 -4.16 10.55
C SER A 41 2.55 -4.25 9.39
N PHE A 42 2.18 -5.48 9.01
CA PHE A 42 1.10 -5.67 8.06
C PHE A 42 -0.26 -5.25 8.66
N ASP A 43 -0.40 -5.40 9.98
CA ASP A 43 -1.63 -5.02 10.70
C ASP A 43 -1.62 -3.52 10.97
N VAL A 44 -2.26 -2.76 10.09
CA VAL A 44 -2.34 -1.30 10.19
C VAL A 44 -3.77 -0.90 10.59
N ASP A 45 -3.88 -0.07 11.62
CA ASP A 45 -5.15 0.58 11.97
C ASP A 45 -5.37 1.72 10.97
N VAL A 46 -6.24 1.48 9.99
CA VAL A 46 -6.47 2.43 8.88
C VAL A 46 -7.07 3.74 9.38
N GLN A 47 -7.94 3.70 10.40
CA GLN A 47 -8.53 4.93 10.97
C GLN A 47 -7.46 5.80 11.63
N ALA A 48 -6.56 5.18 12.39
CA ALA A 48 -5.43 5.88 13.00
C ALA A 48 -4.49 6.43 11.93
N LEU A 49 -4.26 5.65 10.87
CA LEU A 49 -3.42 6.06 9.74
C LEU A 49 -4.01 7.29 9.03
N ASP A 50 -5.33 7.29 8.80
CA ASP A 50 -6.04 8.41 8.19
C ASP A 50 -5.81 9.69 9.00
N GLN A 51 -5.96 9.61 10.32
CA GLN A 51 -5.80 10.76 11.20
C GLN A 51 -4.37 11.30 11.16
N LEU A 52 -3.38 10.42 11.24
CA LEU A 52 -1.96 10.79 11.15
C LEU A 52 -1.66 11.49 9.82
N TYR A 53 -2.14 10.91 8.73
CA TYR A 53 -1.92 11.43 7.39
C TYR A 53 -2.51 12.85 7.24
N PHE A 54 -3.76 13.03 7.66
CA PHE A 54 -4.41 14.34 7.54
C PHE A 54 -3.73 15.39 8.42
N ASP A 55 -3.28 15.02 9.63
CA ASP A 55 -2.57 15.92 10.52
C ASP A 55 -1.23 16.35 9.89
N LEU A 56 -0.50 15.43 9.27
CA LEU A 56 0.77 15.73 8.62
C LEU A 56 0.55 16.62 7.38
N GLN A 57 -0.48 16.31 6.58
CA GLN A 57 -0.78 17.11 5.37
C GLN A 57 -1.19 18.54 5.72
N ARG A 58 -1.91 18.75 6.84
CA ARG A 58 -2.28 20.09 7.28
C ARG A 58 -1.04 20.96 7.56
N GLN A 59 0.04 20.35 8.07
CA GLN A 59 1.29 21.07 8.36
C GLN A 59 1.99 21.53 7.08
N LEU A 60 1.71 20.85 5.94
CA LEU A 60 2.35 21.12 4.66
C LEU A 60 1.46 21.90 3.68
N HIS A 61 0.27 22.33 4.12
CA HIS A 61 -0.69 23.00 3.25
C HIS A 61 -0.06 24.22 2.57
N PRO A 62 -0.28 24.42 1.27
CA PRO A 62 0.35 25.54 0.52
C PRO A 62 0.15 26.90 1.17
N ASP A 63 -1.00 27.14 1.81
CA ASP A 63 -1.28 28.42 2.46
C ASP A 63 -0.25 28.76 3.56
N ARG A 64 0.30 27.72 4.20
CA ARG A 64 1.32 27.91 5.25
C ARG A 64 2.65 28.38 4.68
N PHE A 65 2.86 28.20 3.38
CA PHE A 65 4.12 28.52 2.69
C PHE A 65 3.97 29.69 1.72
N ALA A 66 2.82 30.37 1.73
CA ALA A 66 2.52 31.45 0.79
C ALA A 66 3.60 32.56 0.80
N SER A 67 4.12 32.91 2.00
CA SER A 67 5.14 33.94 2.17
C SER A 67 6.56 33.37 2.27
N CYS A 68 6.73 32.06 2.08
CA CYS A 68 8.03 31.40 2.19
C CYS A 68 8.80 31.46 0.87
N THR A 69 10.08 31.09 0.92
CA THR A 69 10.95 31.06 -0.27
C THR A 69 10.50 29.98 -1.26
N SER A 70 10.92 30.11 -2.51
CA SER A 70 10.65 29.11 -3.57
C SER A 70 11.17 27.74 -3.16
N LYS A 71 12.31 27.69 -2.47
CA LYS A 71 12.88 26.42 -1.97
C LYS A 71 11.96 25.77 -0.94
N GLU A 72 11.47 26.53 0.02
CA GLU A 72 10.56 26.01 1.05
C GLU A 72 9.26 25.52 0.43
N LYS A 73 8.71 26.25 -0.53
CA LYS A 73 7.50 25.83 -1.26
C LYS A 73 7.72 24.50 -1.98
N ALA A 74 8.85 24.36 -2.66
CA ALA A 74 9.20 23.13 -3.38
C ALA A 74 9.37 21.95 -2.41
N LEU A 75 10.07 22.17 -1.29
CA LEU A 75 10.30 21.11 -0.30
C LEU A 75 9.00 20.67 0.39
N SER A 76 8.10 21.62 0.69
CA SER A 76 6.81 21.28 1.29
C SER A 76 5.96 20.43 0.33
N GLN A 77 6.00 20.76 -0.96
CA GLN A 77 5.28 19.99 -1.97
C GLN A 77 5.86 18.59 -2.13
N GLN A 78 7.18 18.45 -2.13
CA GLN A 78 7.85 17.15 -2.20
C GLN A 78 7.48 16.27 -0.98
N GLN A 79 7.46 16.88 0.21
CA GLN A 79 7.05 16.15 1.42
C GLN A 79 5.59 15.71 1.34
N ALA A 80 4.71 16.61 0.88
CA ALA A 80 3.28 16.30 0.74
C ALA A 80 3.08 15.13 -0.23
N THR A 81 3.81 15.13 -1.34
CA THR A 81 3.75 14.03 -2.33
C THR A 81 4.23 12.72 -1.71
N ALA A 82 5.38 12.75 -1.01
CA ALA A 82 5.94 11.55 -0.38
C ALA A 82 5.00 10.98 0.70
N LEU A 83 4.35 11.86 1.48
CA LEU A 83 3.34 11.44 2.48
C LEU A 83 2.14 10.79 1.81
N ASN A 84 1.67 11.39 0.71
CA ASN A 84 0.53 10.85 -0.04
C ASN A 84 0.83 9.46 -0.60
N ASP A 85 2.03 9.29 -1.18
CA ASP A 85 2.45 8.00 -1.73
C ASP A 85 2.50 6.93 -0.63
N ALA A 86 3.07 7.27 0.53
CA ALA A 86 3.16 6.37 1.68
C ALA A 86 1.75 5.97 2.17
N TYR A 87 0.87 6.95 2.30
CA TYR A 87 -0.51 6.73 2.76
C TYR A 87 -1.28 5.83 1.79
N GLU A 88 -1.22 6.10 0.49
CA GLU A 88 -1.92 5.32 -0.52
C GLU A 88 -1.48 3.85 -0.53
N ILE A 89 -0.19 3.60 -0.26
CA ILE A 89 0.33 2.25 -0.19
C ILE A 89 -0.08 1.56 1.11
N LEU A 90 0.07 2.24 2.25
CA LEU A 90 -0.16 1.59 3.55
C LEU A 90 -1.65 1.39 3.87
N LYS A 91 -2.56 2.22 3.32
CA LYS A 91 -3.99 2.08 3.62
C LYS A 91 -4.63 0.87 2.96
N ASP A 92 -4.07 0.37 1.87
CA ASP A 92 -4.63 -0.74 1.10
C ASP A 92 -3.88 -2.05 1.43
N PRO A 93 -4.57 -3.11 1.89
CA PRO A 93 -3.89 -4.36 2.27
C PRO A 93 -3.04 -4.98 1.15
N LEU A 94 -3.52 -4.95 -0.10
CA LEU A 94 -2.76 -5.52 -1.22
C LEU A 94 -1.49 -4.71 -1.48
N ARG A 95 -1.60 -3.39 -1.57
CA ARG A 95 -0.45 -2.50 -1.81
C ARG A 95 0.55 -2.59 -0.65
N ARG A 96 0.03 -2.66 0.58
CA ARG A 96 0.86 -2.80 1.78
C ARG A 96 1.66 -4.11 1.76
N ALA A 97 0.98 -5.23 1.44
CA ALA A 97 1.64 -6.55 1.33
C ALA A 97 2.72 -6.53 0.26
N ASP A 98 2.39 -6.02 -0.92
CA ASP A 98 3.32 -5.93 -2.06
C ASP A 98 4.55 -5.10 -1.69
N TYR A 99 4.35 -3.95 -1.05
CA TYR A 99 5.41 -3.08 -0.58
C TYR A 99 6.31 -3.78 0.45
N MET A 100 5.70 -4.45 1.43
CA MET A 100 6.45 -5.13 2.50
C MET A 100 7.27 -6.29 1.95
N VAL A 101 6.71 -7.07 1.03
CA VAL A 101 7.45 -8.16 0.38
C VAL A 101 8.63 -7.59 -0.40
N HIS A 102 8.43 -6.48 -1.11
CA HIS A 102 9.49 -5.83 -1.87
C HIS A 102 10.61 -5.34 -0.94
N VAL A 103 10.25 -4.70 0.18
CA VAL A 103 11.23 -4.18 1.14
C VAL A 103 12.02 -5.31 1.80
N GLN A 104 11.35 -6.40 2.19
CA GLN A 104 11.97 -7.52 2.90
C GLN A 104 12.65 -8.52 1.96
N GLY A 105 12.11 -8.67 0.76
CA GLY A 105 12.49 -9.73 -0.16
C GLY A 105 13.52 -9.37 -1.21
N ILE A 106 14.01 -8.15 -1.18
CA ILE A 106 14.89 -7.65 -2.25
C ILE A 106 16.14 -8.55 -2.44
N ASP A 107 16.66 -9.11 -1.35
CA ASP A 107 17.81 -10.00 -1.38
C ASP A 107 17.45 -11.48 -1.53
N VAL A 108 16.21 -11.84 -1.14
CA VAL A 108 15.73 -13.23 -1.13
C VAL A 108 15.02 -13.55 -2.45
N LEU A 109 14.33 -12.58 -3.03
CA LEU A 109 13.55 -12.75 -4.25
C LEU A 109 13.94 -11.65 -5.25
N PRO A 110 15.16 -11.73 -5.82
CA PRO A 110 15.67 -10.66 -6.71
C PRO A 110 14.76 -10.39 -7.92
N GLU A 111 13.97 -11.37 -8.34
CA GLU A 111 13.06 -11.23 -9.49
C GLU A 111 11.66 -10.77 -9.04
N GLY A 112 11.47 -10.54 -7.76
CA GLY A 112 10.21 -10.08 -7.19
C GLY A 112 9.16 -11.18 -7.08
N CYS A 113 7.98 -10.80 -6.61
CA CYS A 113 6.84 -11.71 -6.42
C CYS A 113 6.07 -12.03 -7.70
N ASN A 114 6.58 -11.60 -8.85
CA ASN A 114 5.92 -11.90 -10.13
C ASN A 114 6.20 -13.31 -10.62
N LEU A 115 6.96 -14.08 -9.85
CA LEU A 115 7.20 -15.49 -10.15
C LEU A 115 5.95 -16.30 -9.82
N VAL A 116 4.98 -16.23 -10.70
CA VAL A 116 3.82 -17.10 -10.56
C VAL A 116 4.19 -18.46 -11.15
N HIS A 117 5.06 -19.16 -10.46
CA HIS A 117 5.35 -20.55 -10.76
C HIS A 117 4.54 -21.50 -9.89
N ASP A 118 3.65 -20.95 -9.05
CA ASP A 118 2.74 -21.75 -8.26
C ASP A 118 1.57 -22.16 -9.16
N GLN A 119 1.63 -23.40 -9.63
CA GLN A 119 0.60 -23.94 -10.52
C GLN A 119 -0.79 -23.91 -9.92
N SER A 120 -0.89 -24.03 -8.58
CA SER A 120 -2.19 -24.03 -7.91
C SER A 120 -2.89 -22.67 -8.06
N ILE A 121 -2.13 -21.57 -8.01
CA ILE A 121 -2.69 -20.22 -8.20
C ILE A 121 -3.17 -20.05 -9.65
N LEU A 122 -2.38 -20.54 -10.62
CA LEU A 122 -2.75 -20.45 -12.03
C LEU A 122 -4.02 -21.26 -12.32
N ILE A 123 -4.11 -22.49 -11.80
CA ILE A 123 -5.29 -23.35 -11.97
C ILE A 123 -6.52 -22.68 -11.35
N GLU A 124 -6.39 -22.17 -10.15
CA GLU A 124 -7.50 -21.48 -9.46
C GLU A 124 -7.99 -20.27 -10.28
N ALA A 125 -7.06 -19.50 -10.83
CA ALA A 125 -7.38 -18.33 -11.67
C ALA A 125 -8.12 -18.75 -12.94
N MET A 126 -7.67 -19.82 -13.57
CA MET A 126 -8.29 -20.35 -14.81
C MET A 126 -9.72 -20.85 -14.52
N GLU A 127 -9.88 -21.63 -13.47
CA GLU A 127 -11.20 -22.16 -13.07
C GLU A 127 -12.19 -21.04 -12.77
N MET A 128 -11.72 -20.01 -12.06
CA MET A 128 -12.56 -18.86 -11.75
C MET A 128 -12.97 -18.10 -13.01
N ARG A 129 -12.05 -17.95 -13.95
CA ARG A 129 -12.34 -17.29 -15.24
C ARG A 129 -13.40 -18.07 -16.02
N GLU A 130 -13.25 -19.39 -16.11
CA GLU A 130 -14.23 -20.26 -16.79
C GLU A 130 -15.62 -20.14 -16.14
N ARG A 131 -15.66 -20.13 -14.81
CA ARG A 131 -16.91 -19.95 -14.08
C ARG A 131 -17.58 -18.62 -14.44
N LEU A 132 -16.79 -17.53 -14.46
CA LEU A 132 -17.30 -16.20 -14.79
C LEU A 132 -17.81 -16.11 -16.24
N GLU A 133 -17.13 -16.77 -17.16
CA GLU A 133 -17.53 -16.79 -18.58
C GLU A 133 -18.86 -17.53 -18.77
N SER A 134 -19.14 -18.54 -17.93
CA SER A 134 -20.33 -19.36 -18.03
C SER A 134 -21.53 -18.80 -17.27
N VAL A 135 -21.38 -17.69 -16.53
CA VAL A 135 -22.47 -17.09 -15.76
C VAL A 135 -23.53 -16.49 -16.67
N GLU A 136 -24.79 -16.88 -16.46
CA GLU A 136 -25.94 -16.37 -17.20
C GLU A 136 -26.93 -15.60 -16.30
N ALA A 137 -26.81 -15.75 -14.99
CA ALA A 137 -27.74 -15.14 -14.04
C ALA A 137 -27.01 -14.36 -12.95
N VAL A 138 -27.60 -13.24 -12.54
CA VAL A 138 -27.05 -12.40 -11.45
C VAL A 138 -26.91 -13.17 -10.15
N ALA A 139 -27.83 -14.13 -9.86
CA ALA A 139 -27.76 -14.95 -8.65
C ALA A 139 -26.47 -15.76 -8.59
N ASP A 140 -26.08 -16.37 -9.71
CA ASP A 140 -24.84 -17.16 -9.79
C ASP A 140 -23.61 -16.28 -9.61
N LEU A 141 -23.66 -15.07 -10.21
CA LEU A 141 -22.58 -14.09 -10.09
C LEU A 141 -22.41 -13.65 -8.62
N ASN A 142 -23.53 -13.49 -7.89
CA ASN A 142 -23.50 -13.12 -6.48
C ASN A 142 -22.82 -14.20 -5.62
N VAL A 143 -23.00 -15.48 -5.96
CA VAL A 143 -22.32 -16.60 -5.27
C VAL A 143 -20.80 -16.48 -5.48
N ILE A 144 -20.38 -16.27 -6.72
CA ILE A 144 -18.95 -16.10 -7.04
C ILE A 144 -18.36 -14.90 -6.30
N ALA A 145 -19.07 -13.76 -6.31
CA ALA A 145 -18.64 -12.54 -5.63
C ALA A 145 -18.45 -12.76 -4.13
N LYS A 146 -19.40 -13.45 -3.50
CA LYS A 146 -19.36 -13.77 -2.06
C LYS A 146 -18.18 -14.69 -1.73
N GLN A 147 -17.96 -15.71 -2.56
CA GLN A 147 -16.83 -16.63 -2.38
C GLN A 147 -15.50 -15.93 -2.54
N SER A 148 -15.37 -15.07 -3.54
CA SER A 148 -14.14 -14.31 -3.79
C SER A 148 -13.84 -13.34 -2.65
N LYS A 149 -14.87 -12.67 -2.13
CA LYS A 149 -14.72 -11.75 -0.99
C LYS A 149 -14.24 -12.51 0.26
N ALA A 150 -14.83 -13.69 0.52
CA ALA A 150 -14.41 -14.53 1.65
C ALA A 150 -12.96 -14.99 1.48
N ALA A 151 -12.56 -15.35 0.25
CA ALA A 151 -11.18 -15.75 -0.05
C ALA A 151 -10.21 -14.60 0.18
N ILE A 152 -10.58 -13.38 -0.22
CA ILE A 152 -9.76 -12.17 0.01
C ILE A 152 -9.55 -11.97 1.52
N GLU A 153 -10.61 -12.02 2.31
CA GLU A 153 -10.54 -11.85 3.77
C GLU A 153 -9.63 -12.90 4.41
N LYS A 154 -9.73 -14.15 3.94
CA LYS A 154 -8.89 -15.25 4.42
C LYS A 154 -7.41 -15.02 4.10
N VAL A 155 -7.12 -14.60 2.87
CA VAL A 155 -5.73 -14.32 2.44
C VAL A 155 -5.15 -13.17 3.28
N ILE A 156 -5.93 -12.12 3.54
CA ILE A 156 -5.48 -10.99 4.35
C ILE A 156 -5.13 -11.47 5.77
N ALA A 157 -5.96 -12.33 6.36
CA ALA A 157 -5.69 -12.91 7.69
C ALA A 157 -4.40 -13.75 7.68
N GLN A 158 -4.20 -14.55 6.63
CA GLN A 158 -2.99 -15.37 6.46
C GLN A 158 -1.75 -14.49 6.29
N LEU A 159 -1.86 -13.38 5.56
CA LEU A 159 -0.75 -12.42 5.40
C LEU A 159 -0.32 -11.84 6.74
N SER A 160 -1.26 -11.52 7.61
CA SER A 160 -0.95 -11.05 8.96
C SER A 160 -0.04 -12.05 9.69
N THR A 161 -0.39 -13.33 9.64
CA THR A 161 0.37 -14.39 10.30
C THR A 161 1.76 -14.55 9.69
N VAL A 162 1.86 -14.67 8.36
CA VAL A 162 3.15 -14.96 7.72
C VAL A 162 4.12 -13.79 7.83
N PHE A 163 3.63 -12.54 7.83
CA PHE A 163 4.49 -11.39 8.06
C PHE A 163 5.03 -11.35 9.49
N LYS A 164 4.22 -11.70 10.48
CA LYS A 164 4.65 -11.81 11.87
C LYS A 164 5.72 -12.89 12.04
N ASP A 165 5.58 -13.99 11.29
CA ASP A 165 6.53 -15.12 11.33
C ASP A 165 7.81 -14.83 10.52
N GLY A 166 7.83 -13.76 9.73
CA GLY A 166 8.97 -13.42 8.89
C GLY A 166 9.11 -14.31 7.66
N ASP A 167 8.04 -15.00 7.25
CA ASP A 167 8.04 -15.90 6.10
C ASP A 167 7.74 -15.12 4.81
N VAL A 168 8.78 -14.50 4.25
CA VAL A 168 8.67 -13.65 3.07
C VAL A 168 8.21 -14.45 1.84
N GLU A 169 8.66 -15.68 1.70
CA GLU A 169 8.27 -16.51 0.56
C GLU A 169 6.77 -16.81 0.59
N ALA A 170 6.24 -17.20 1.76
CA ALA A 170 4.80 -17.42 1.93
C ALA A 170 4.01 -16.12 1.70
N ALA A 171 4.53 -14.99 2.21
CA ALA A 171 3.91 -13.67 1.99
C ALA A 171 3.86 -13.32 0.51
N CYS A 172 4.91 -13.66 -0.25
CA CYS A 172 4.97 -13.45 -1.69
C CYS A 172 3.86 -14.23 -2.41
N LYS A 173 3.71 -15.52 -2.10
CA LYS A 173 2.66 -16.37 -2.69
C LYS A 173 1.27 -15.84 -2.38
N LEU A 174 1.02 -15.48 -1.12
CA LEU A 174 -0.27 -14.94 -0.71
C LEU A 174 -0.56 -13.58 -1.37
N THR A 175 0.45 -12.74 -1.52
CA THR A 175 0.30 -11.45 -2.20
C THR A 175 -0.08 -11.66 -3.67
N THR A 176 0.55 -12.62 -4.34
CA THR A 176 0.24 -12.98 -5.73
C THR A 176 -1.22 -13.46 -5.84
N ARG A 177 -1.65 -14.32 -4.90
CA ARG A 177 -3.03 -14.81 -4.87
C ARG A 177 -4.01 -13.66 -4.63
N LEU A 178 -3.66 -12.72 -3.74
CA LEU A 178 -4.51 -11.55 -3.46
C LEU A 178 -4.66 -10.66 -4.71
N LYS A 179 -3.59 -10.50 -5.49
CA LYS A 179 -3.64 -9.73 -6.74
C LYS A 179 -4.67 -10.31 -7.71
N TYR A 180 -4.64 -11.64 -7.94
CA TYR A 180 -5.58 -12.22 -8.88
C TYR A 180 -7.02 -12.20 -8.33
N LEU A 181 -7.21 -12.36 -7.01
CA LEU A 181 -8.55 -12.28 -6.41
C LEU A 181 -9.15 -10.88 -6.61
N HIS A 182 -8.35 -9.84 -6.43
CA HIS A 182 -8.81 -8.46 -6.72
C HIS A 182 -9.15 -8.28 -8.20
N LYS A 183 -8.34 -8.86 -9.09
CA LYS A 183 -8.60 -8.82 -10.52
C LYS A 183 -9.92 -9.51 -10.85
N MET A 184 -10.18 -10.67 -10.24
CA MET A 184 -11.45 -11.40 -10.43
C MET A 184 -12.65 -10.59 -9.93
N MET A 185 -12.51 -9.85 -8.83
CA MET A 185 -13.59 -8.96 -8.38
C MET A 185 -13.88 -7.86 -9.40
N GLY A 186 -12.86 -7.38 -10.10
CA GLY A 186 -13.04 -6.46 -11.23
C GLY A 186 -13.82 -7.11 -12.37
N GLU A 187 -13.48 -8.36 -12.71
CA GLU A 187 -14.19 -9.14 -13.74
C GLU A 187 -15.66 -9.36 -13.35
N VAL A 188 -15.91 -9.64 -12.06
CA VAL A 188 -17.29 -9.77 -11.54
C VAL A 188 -18.10 -8.51 -11.84
N ARG A 189 -17.50 -7.33 -11.63
CA ARG A 189 -18.18 -6.06 -11.90
C ARG A 189 -18.51 -5.91 -13.39
N HIS A 190 -17.60 -6.32 -14.29
CA HIS A 190 -17.83 -6.27 -15.74
C HIS A 190 -18.95 -7.22 -16.15
N VAL A 191 -18.95 -8.45 -15.62
CA VAL A 191 -20.01 -9.43 -15.93
C VAL A 191 -21.36 -8.93 -15.41
N ARG A 192 -21.39 -8.32 -14.22
CA ARG A 192 -22.62 -7.76 -13.65
C ARG A 192 -23.20 -6.68 -14.57
N ALA A 193 -22.36 -5.77 -15.05
CA ALA A 193 -22.79 -4.72 -15.99
C ALA A 193 -23.39 -5.30 -17.26
N ARG A 194 -22.73 -6.37 -17.80
CA ARG A 194 -23.22 -7.07 -19.00
C ARG A 194 -24.60 -7.71 -18.77
N LEU A 195 -24.78 -8.39 -17.62
CA LEU A 195 -26.03 -9.08 -17.31
C LEU A 195 -27.20 -8.12 -17.02
N MET A 196 -26.88 -6.88 -16.59
CA MET A 196 -27.90 -5.87 -16.24
C MET A 196 -28.19 -4.91 -17.38
N SER A 197 -27.50 -5.03 -18.52
CA SER A 197 -27.77 -4.22 -19.72
C SER A 197 -28.78 -4.94 -20.62
#